data_92d455b6fdd9dd6eae3979b31a176fc4
#
_entry.id   92d455b6fdd9dd6eae3979b31a176fc4
#
_cell.length_a   1.000
_cell.length_b   1.000
_cell.length_c   1.000
_cell.angle_alpha   90.00
_cell.angle_beta   90.00
_cell.angle_gamma   90.00
#
_symmetry.space_group_name_H-M   'P 1'
#
loop_
_entity.id
_entity.type
_entity.pdbx_description
1 polymer ?
#
loop_
_entity_poly.entity_id
_entity_poly.type
_entity_poly.pdbx_seq_one_letter_code
_entity_poly.pdbx_strand_id
1 'polypeptide(L)'
;MRRERDAAALVGRALLASGKAAGCAVELADMRSRNWASATFAGERVTLTLRVANGAKAWLAALPEAELPLPGCFVAELEVSASEDGTAFLEALVLWDA
;
A
#
# COMPACT_ATOMS: atom_id res chain seq x y z
N MET A 1 13.70 -3.85 -23.67
CA MET A 1 13.32 -2.87 -22.69
C MET A 1 13.27 -3.46 -21.29
N ARG A 2 13.90 -2.84 -20.37
CA ARG A 2 13.96 -3.38 -19.05
C ARG A 2 12.80 -2.87 -18.20
N ARG A 3 12.22 -3.76 -17.49
CA ARG A 3 11.14 -3.42 -16.60
C ARG A 3 11.66 -3.12 -15.23
N GLU A 4 11.25 -2.01 -14.70
CA GLU A 4 11.64 -1.66 -13.35
C GLU A 4 10.61 -2.16 -12.37
N ARG A 5 11.07 -2.66 -11.24
CA ARG A 5 10.18 -3.00 -10.15
C ARG A 5 9.81 -1.71 -9.44
N ASP A 6 8.52 -1.53 -9.24
CA ASP A 6 8.01 -0.32 -8.59
C ASP A 6 7.01 -0.74 -7.55
N ALA A 7 7.52 -0.95 -6.33
CA ALA A 7 6.69 -1.42 -5.24
C ALA A 7 5.59 -0.42 -4.91
N ALA A 8 5.89 0.89 -4.96
CA ALA A 8 4.87 1.89 -4.65
C ALA A 8 3.71 1.81 -5.62
N ALA A 9 3.99 1.66 -6.92
CA ALA A 9 2.93 1.56 -7.91
C ALA A 9 2.11 0.30 -7.72
N LEU A 10 2.78 -0.81 -7.42
CA LEU A 10 2.08 -2.08 -7.20
C LEU A 10 1.16 -2.01 -5.99
N VAL A 11 1.66 -1.48 -4.88
CA VAL A 11 0.86 -1.35 -3.67
C VAL A 11 -0.28 -0.37 -3.90
N GLY A 12 0.01 0.75 -4.55
CA GLY A 12 -1.03 1.74 -4.83
C GLY A 12 -2.16 1.15 -5.63
N ARG A 13 -1.82 0.39 -6.67
CA ARG A 13 -2.84 -0.23 -7.51
C ARG A 13 -3.67 -1.25 -6.74
N ALA A 14 -3.00 -2.05 -5.89
CA ALA A 14 -3.71 -3.03 -5.07
C ALA A 14 -4.64 -2.37 -4.07
N LEU A 15 -4.21 -1.24 -3.49
CA LEU A 15 -5.04 -0.52 -2.54
C LEU A 15 -6.27 0.08 -3.21
N LEU A 16 -6.09 0.65 -4.40
CA LEU A 16 -7.22 1.21 -5.13
C LEU A 16 -8.22 0.12 -5.50
N ALA A 17 -7.75 -1.04 -5.92
CA ALA A 17 -8.63 -2.15 -6.24
C ALA A 17 -9.35 -2.66 -4.99
N SER A 18 -8.64 -2.73 -3.87
CA SER A 18 -9.23 -3.19 -2.62
C SER A 18 -10.33 -2.23 -2.15
N GLY A 19 -10.05 -0.93 -2.23
CA GLY A 19 -11.05 0.07 -1.85
C GLY A 19 -12.29 0.00 -2.73
N LYS A 20 -12.08 -0.16 -4.03
CA LYS A 20 -13.19 -0.26 -4.96
C LYS A 20 -14.05 -1.50 -4.66
N ALA A 21 -13.40 -2.62 -4.37
CA ALA A 21 -14.13 -3.85 -4.04
C ALA A 21 -14.93 -3.70 -2.76
N ALA A 22 -14.46 -2.86 -1.84
CA ALA A 22 -15.17 -2.60 -0.60
C ALA A 22 -16.22 -1.51 -0.72
N GLY A 23 -16.39 -0.94 -1.91
CA GLY A 23 -17.36 0.13 -2.12
C GLY A 23 -16.88 1.48 -1.62
N CYS A 24 -15.58 1.66 -1.45
CA CYS A 24 -15.02 2.90 -0.95
C CYS A 24 -14.40 3.70 -2.07
N ALA A 25 -14.64 5.00 -2.09
CA ALA A 25 -13.98 5.89 -3.04
C ALA A 25 -12.62 6.27 -2.47
N VAL A 26 -11.57 5.91 -3.18
CA VAL A 26 -10.19 6.10 -2.72
C VAL A 26 -9.39 6.72 -3.84
N GLU A 27 -8.62 7.75 -3.51
CA GLU A 27 -7.69 8.37 -4.46
C GLU A 27 -6.28 8.30 -3.90
N LEU A 28 -5.33 8.06 -4.78
CA LEU A 28 -3.93 8.07 -4.40
C LEU A 28 -3.41 9.49 -4.56
N ALA A 29 -3.04 10.12 -3.44
CA ALA A 29 -2.58 11.50 -3.46
C ALA A 29 -1.07 11.62 -3.57
N ASP A 30 -0.34 10.67 -2.99
CA ASP A 30 1.12 10.71 -3.03
C ASP A 30 1.64 9.31 -2.75
N MET A 31 2.80 9.00 -3.30
CA MET A 31 3.46 7.74 -2.98
C MET A 31 4.96 7.91 -3.13
N ARG A 32 5.70 7.27 -2.25
CA ARG A 32 7.15 7.31 -2.23
C ARG A 32 7.66 5.94 -1.84
N SER A 33 8.86 5.64 -2.26
CA SER A 33 9.49 4.40 -1.86
C SER A 33 10.99 4.61 -1.74
N ARG A 34 11.61 3.74 -0.96
CA ARG A 34 13.06 3.69 -0.87
C ARG A 34 13.49 2.26 -0.66
N ASN A 35 14.69 1.96 -1.10
CA ASN A 35 15.21 0.60 -1.01
C ASN A 35 15.38 0.18 0.44
N TRP A 36 15.15 -1.08 0.67
CA TRP A 36 15.33 -1.70 1.97
C TRP A 36 15.94 -3.07 1.75
N ALA A 37 16.84 -3.47 2.63
CA ALA A 37 17.47 -4.78 2.52
C ALA A 37 17.91 -5.25 3.89
N SER A 38 17.86 -6.56 4.05
CA SER A 38 18.44 -7.24 5.21
C SER A 38 19.38 -8.31 4.69
N ALA A 39 19.86 -9.15 5.59
CA ALA A 39 20.78 -10.22 5.19
C ALA A 39 20.10 -11.22 4.24
N THR A 40 18.81 -11.42 4.37
CA THR A 40 18.10 -12.46 3.63
C THR A 40 17.06 -11.93 2.66
N PHE A 41 16.62 -10.67 2.81
CA PHE A 41 15.56 -10.13 2.00
C PHE A 41 15.93 -8.79 1.40
N ALA A 42 15.36 -8.51 0.25
CA ALA A 42 15.42 -7.20 -0.36
C ALA A 42 14.01 -6.73 -0.64
N GLY A 43 13.79 -5.44 -0.51
CA GLY A 43 12.46 -4.90 -0.73
C GLY A 43 12.50 -3.38 -0.76
N GLU A 44 11.35 -2.78 -0.45
CA GLU A 44 11.21 -1.34 -0.41
C GLU A 44 10.28 -0.95 0.72
N ARG A 45 10.58 0.18 1.34
CA ARG A 45 9.63 0.83 2.22
C ARG A 45 8.84 1.81 1.39
N VAL A 46 7.53 1.66 1.45
CA VAL A 46 6.61 2.43 0.63
C VAL A 46 5.74 3.26 1.55
N THR A 47 5.65 4.56 1.27
CA THR A 47 4.71 5.41 1.98
C THR A 47 3.70 5.94 0.98
N LEU A 48 2.44 5.93 1.38
CA LEU A 48 1.36 6.38 0.52
C LEU A 48 0.45 7.30 1.30
N THR A 49 -0.08 8.28 0.57
CA THR A 49 -1.12 9.14 1.11
C THR A 49 -2.36 8.93 0.26
N LEU A 50 -3.46 8.60 0.91
CA LEU A 50 -4.72 8.36 0.23
C LEU A 50 -5.74 9.39 0.66
N ARG A 51 -6.61 9.76 -0.26
CA ARG A 51 -7.84 10.47 0.08
C ARG A 51 -8.97 9.47 0.05
N VAL A 52 -9.74 9.45 1.12
CA VAL A 52 -10.78 8.45 1.27
C VAL A 52 -12.09 9.14 1.59
N ALA A 53 -13.17 8.59 1.04
CA ALA A 53 -14.49 9.13 1.29
C ALA A 53 -15.00 8.70 2.66
N ASN A 54 -16.08 9.32 3.09
CA ASN A 54 -16.74 8.91 4.32
C ASN A 54 -17.15 7.45 4.18
N GLY A 55 -17.03 6.72 5.30
CA GLY A 55 -17.41 5.32 5.29
C GLY A 55 -16.24 4.38 5.03
N ALA A 56 -15.06 4.92 4.75
CA ALA A 56 -13.90 4.07 4.49
C ALA A 56 -13.21 3.60 5.77
N LYS A 57 -13.68 4.01 6.94
CA LYS A 57 -12.97 3.75 8.18
C LYS A 57 -12.80 2.26 8.44
N ALA A 58 -13.84 1.47 8.19
CA ALA A 58 -13.75 0.02 8.42
C ALA A 58 -12.76 -0.64 7.46
N TRP A 59 -12.75 -0.18 6.20
CA TRP A 59 -11.80 -0.68 5.23
C TRP A 59 -10.37 -0.36 5.66
N LEU A 60 -10.12 0.89 6.09
CA LEU A 60 -8.79 1.29 6.54
C LEU A 60 -8.36 0.48 7.76
N ALA A 61 -9.27 0.25 8.69
CA ALA A 61 -8.94 -0.49 9.91
C ALA A 61 -8.58 -1.94 9.61
N ALA A 62 -9.14 -2.50 8.54
CA ALA A 62 -8.88 -3.90 8.18
C ALA A 62 -7.62 -4.08 7.34
N LEU A 63 -7.07 -2.99 6.78
CA LEU A 63 -5.95 -3.10 5.85
C LEU A 63 -4.70 -3.77 6.43
N PRO A 64 -4.31 -3.53 7.69
CA PRO A 64 -3.09 -4.16 8.19
C PRO A 64 -3.14 -5.68 8.17
N GLU A 65 -4.34 -6.27 8.19
CA GLU A 65 -4.49 -7.72 8.16
C GLU A 65 -5.00 -8.22 6.83
N ALA A 66 -5.20 -7.34 5.86
CA ALA A 66 -5.71 -7.74 4.57
C ALA A 66 -4.60 -8.33 3.73
N GLU A 67 -4.99 -9.26 2.86
CA GLU A 67 -4.06 -9.77 1.87
C GLU A 67 -4.20 -8.92 0.61
N LEU A 68 -3.08 -8.35 0.18
CA LEU A 68 -3.06 -7.56 -1.03
C LEU A 68 -2.27 -8.35 -2.07
N PRO A 69 -2.94 -8.80 -3.13
CA PRO A 69 -2.22 -9.58 -4.16
C PRO A 69 -1.29 -8.67 -4.94
N LEU A 70 -0.01 -9.02 -4.96
CA LEU A 70 1.01 -8.26 -5.67
C LEU A 70 1.81 -9.23 -6.52
N PRO A 71 2.09 -8.87 -7.79
CA PRO A 71 2.93 -9.74 -8.61
C PRO A 71 4.41 -9.62 -8.22
N GLY A 72 5.03 -10.73 -7.89
CA GLY A 72 6.46 -10.78 -7.66
C GLY A 72 6.93 -10.24 -6.32
N CYS A 73 6.02 -9.93 -5.41
CA CYS A 73 6.38 -9.42 -4.11
C CYS A 73 5.22 -9.60 -3.14
N PHE A 74 5.46 -9.27 -1.89
CA PHE A 74 4.39 -9.35 -0.89
C PHE A 74 4.61 -8.27 0.16
N VAL A 75 3.52 -7.90 0.83
CA VAL A 75 3.56 -6.90 1.89
C VAL A 75 3.85 -7.62 3.20
N ALA A 76 4.99 -7.31 3.79
CA ALA A 76 5.39 -7.92 5.06
C ALA A 76 4.80 -7.18 6.25
N GLU A 77 4.66 -5.86 6.13
CA GLU A 77 4.10 -5.02 7.20
C GLU A 77 3.31 -3.90 6.55
N LEU A 78 2.21 -3.54 7.18
CA LEU A 78 1.43 -2.40 6.71
C LEU A 78 0.86 -1.69 7.92
N GLU A 79 1.14 -0.39 8.02
CA GLU A 79 0.61 0.46 9.07
C GLU A 79 -0.23 1.55 8.45
N VAL A 80 -1.33 1.85 9.08
CA VAL A 80 -2.28 2.84 8.59
C VAL A 80 -2.56 3.86 9.68
N SER A 81 -2.47 5.14 9.33
CA SER A 81 -2.89 6.24 10.18
C SER A 81 -3.91 7.05 9.42
N ALA A 82 -5.07 7.28 10.00
CA ALA A 82 -6.10 8.04 9.33
C ALA A 82 -6.32 9.34 10.07
N SER A 83 -6.53 10.43 9.32
CA SER A 83 -6.90 11.70 9.91
C SER A 83 -8.38 11.93 9.67
N GLU A 84 -8.91 12.94 10.36
CA GLU A 84 -10.35 13.18 10.33
C GLU A 84 -10.79 13.90 9.07
N ASP A 85 -9.86 14.42 8.29
CA ASP A 85 -10.21 15.17 7.10
C ASP A 85 -10.29 14.32 5.83
N GLY A 86 -10.34 13.01 5.98
CA GLY A 86 -10.44 12.14 4.82
C GLY A 86 -9.10 11.76 4.22
N THR A 87 -8.01 11.97 4.94
CA THR A 87 -6.68 11.61 4.49
C THR A 87 -6.18 10.43 5.30
N ALA A 88 -5.58 9.46 4.63
CA ALA A 88 -4.97 8.31 5.29
C ALA A 88 -3.51 8.20 4.86
N PHE A 89 -2.66 7.90 5.81
CA PHE A 89 -1.23 7.72 5.57
C PHE A 89 -0.88 6.27 5.82
N LEU A 90 -0.21 5.66 4.87
CA LEU A 90 0.13 4.25 4.95
C LEU A 90 1.63 4.08 4.79
N GLU A 91 2.17 3.14 5.53
CA GLU A 91 3.57 2.75 5.38
C GLU A 91 3.61 1.25 5.27
N ALA A 92 4.26 0.74 4.23
CA ALA A 92 4.33 -0.68 3.95
C ALA A 92 5.77 -1.10 3.74
N LEU A 93 6.09 -2.28 4.23
CA LEU A 93 7.34 -2.94 3.87
C LEU A 93 7.00 -4.02 2.87
N VAL A 94 7.52 -3.86 1.67
CA VAL A 94 7.28 -4.77 0.56
C VAL A 94 8.55 -5.54 0.29
N LEU A 95 8.47 -6.85 0.26
CA LEU A 95 9.62 -7.70 0.01
C LEU A 95 9.45 -8.38 -1.34
N TRP A 96 10.55 -8.42 -2.11
CA TRP A 96 10.53 -9.07 -3.40
C TRP A 96 10.65 -10.58 -3.24
N ASP A 97 9.90 -11.30 -4.05
CA ASP A 97 10.06 -12.75 -4.11
C ASP A 97 11.44 -13.09 -4.66
N ALA A 98 12.02 -14.13 -4.14
CA ALA A 98 13.35 -14.58 -4.55
C ALA A 98 13.33 -15.13 -5.97
#